data_c4017a5b74a0071988791ce2d2b1faa4
#
_entry.id   c4017a5b74a0071988791ce2d2b1faa4
#
_cell.length_a   1.000
_cell.length_b   1.000
_cell.length_c   1.000
_cell.angle_alpha   90.00
_cell.angle_beta   90.00
_cell.angle_gamma   90.00
#
_symmetry.space_group_name_H-M   'P 1'
#
loop_
_entity.id
_entity.type
_entity.pdbx_description
1 polymer ?
#
loop_
_entity_poly.entity_id
_entity_poly.type
_entity_poly.pdbx_seq_one_letter_code
_entity_poly.pdbx_strand_id
1 'polypeptide(L)'
;RVSAHEVTGAWSQRTLTWNNQPSFKTEALDYLTLENTNKMAVPKTFDVTKLIRGWYNNPSSNHGIALKAVNENVYATATLVSSDMPVNKYGLTADCYPIGIVYYRSTKGLEDYYSYHEQELGRTGSGYVNRYNGNLVFIHEDEGTGGILMPVSVSHVYNLSDCDTQSRFGKGFRLSLMQELKASGNSDYPYVLTDTDGTNHYFYKDTSDSNKLKDEDGLGLVITQTSSNEYDSYRIMKDKDEVQYIFGQDGYLRQIKDTYGNAMKCQYGPNSAGNYIQ
;
A
#
# COMPACT_ATOMS: atom_id res chain seq x y z
N ARG A 1 0.72 -22.48 -21.77
CA ARG A 1 0.38 -21.38 -20.85
C ARG A 1 -1.07 -21.48 -20.42
N VAL A 2 -1.31 -21.11 -19.20
CA VAL A 2 -2.65 -20.98 -18.59
C VAL A 2 -2.83 -19.54 -18.14
N SER A 3 -4.01 -18.99 -18.32
CA SER A 3 -4.39 -17.64 -17.85
C SER A 3 -5.46 -17.73 -16.79
N ALA A 4 -5.46 -16.78 -15.84
CA ALA A 4 -6.49 -16.58 -14.85
C ALA A 4 -7.41 -15.43 -15.28
N HIS A 5 -8.74 -15.62 -15.16
CA HIS A 5 -9.75 -14.64 -15.55
C HIS A 5 -10.78 -14.44 -14.45
N GLU A 6 -11.27 -13.22 -14.30
CA GLU A 6 -12.38 -12.90 -13.41
C GLU A 6 -13.69 -13.49 -13.95
N VAL A 7 -14.38 -14.27 -13.13
CA VAL A 7 -15.74 -14.76 -13.43
C VAL A 7 -16.73 -13.65 -13.12
N THR A 8 -17.62 -13.34 -14.09
CA THR A 8 -18.59 -12.23 -13.98
C THR A 8 -20.03 -12.70 -13.78
N GLY A 9 -20.29 -13.99 -14.00
CA GLY A 9 -21.63 -14.58 -13.85
C GLY A 9 -21.72 -15.49 -12.64
N ALA A 10 -22.86 -15.47 -11.96
CA ALA A 10 -23.13 -16.40 -10.86
C ALA A 10 -23.21 -17.84 -11.39
N TRP A 11 -22.69 -18.77 -10.61
CA TRP A 11 -22.68 -20.19 -10.94
C TRP A 11 -22.79 -21.06 -9.69
N SER A 12 -23.04 -22.32 -9.87
CA SER A 12 -23.11 -23.30 -8.79
C SER A 12 -22.32 -24.55 -9.15
N GLN A 13 -21.47 -24.98 -8.27
CA GLN A 13 -20.67 -26.21 -8.42
C GLN A 13 -21.50 -27.44 -8.72
N ARG A 14 -22.75 -27.51 -8.19
CA ARG A 14 -23.65 -28.67 -8.35
C ARG A 14 -24.29 -28.77 -9.72
N THR A 15 -24.37 -27.63 -10.44
CA THR A 15 -25.07 -27.56 -11.74
C THR A 15 -24.17 -27.18 -12.89
N LEU A 16 -22.92 -26.88 -12.61
CA LEU A 16 -21.96 -26.47 -13.62
C LEU A 16 -21.64 -27.62 -14.58
N THR A 17 -21.74 -27.32 -15.86
CA THR A 17 -21.39 -28.23 -16.96
C THR A 17 -20.57 -27.44 -17.99
N TRP A 18 -19.98 -28.14 -18.97
CA TRP A 18 -19.31 -27.50 -20.09
C TRP A 18 -20.20 -26.53 -20.87
N ASN A 19 -21.49 -26.85 -21.01
CA ASN A 19 -22.44 -26.08 -21.81
C ASN A 19 -23.02 -24.84 -21.10
N ASN A 20 -22.90 -24.76 -19.77
CA ASN A 20 -23.42 -23.65 -18.97
C ASN A 20 -22.35 -22.94 -18.16
N GLN A 21 -21.16 -22.84 -18.74
CA GLN A 21 -20.06 -22.10 -18.11
C GLN A 21 -20.45 -20.65 -17.82
N PRO A 22 -20.09 -20.11 -16.64
CA PRO A 22 -20.32 -18.71 -16.35
C PRO A 22 -19.51 -17.82 -17.28
N SER A 23 -20.00 -16.64 -17.53
CA SER A 23 -19.25 -15.62 -18.24
C SER A 23 -18.02 -15.18 -17.42
N PHE A 24 -16.93 -14.84 -18.11
CA PHE A 24 -15.71 -14.32 -17.51
C PHE A 24 -15.13 -13.21 -18.38
N LYS A 25 -14.31 -12.35 -17.80
CA LYS A 25 -13.63 -11.29 -18.56
C LYS A 25 -12.61 -11.89 -19.53
N THR A 26 -12.56 -11.37 -20.75
CA THR A 26 -11.59 -11.78 -21.78
C THR A 26 -10.18 -11.36 -21.43
N GLU A 27 -10.02 -10.25 -20.72
CA GLU A 27 -8.74 -9.80 -20.18
C GLU A 27 -8.28 -10.75 -19.09
N ALA A 28 -7.06 -11.25 -19.22
CA ALA A 28 -6.46 -12.12 -18.20
C ALA A 28 -5.91 -11.29 -17.05
N LEU A 29 -6.08 -11.79 -15.84
CA LEU A 29 -5.48 -11.23 -14.63
C LEU A 29 -3.97 -11.49 -14.62
N ASP A 30 -3.58 -12.72 -14.95
CA ASP A 30 -2.20 -13.16 -14.99
C ASP A 30 -2.04 -14.41 -15.85
N TYR A 31 -0.80 -14.76 -16.20
CA TYR A 31 -0.42 -15.88 -17.06
C TYR A 31 0.64 -16.76 -16.40
N LEU A 32 0.46 -18.07 -16.45
CA LEU A 32 1.47 -19.04 -16.04
C LEU A 32 1.93 -19.91 -17.18
N THR A 33 3.23 -20.17 -17.23
CA THR A 33 3.79 -21.24 -18.06
C THR A 33 3.88 -22.51 -17.22
N LEU A 34 3.17 -23.55 -17.66
CA LEU A 34 3.31 -24.88 -17.10
C LEU A 34 4.42 -25.61 -17.85
N GLU A 35 5.37 -26.10 -17.10
CA GLU A 35 6.49 -26.89 -17.65
C GLU A 35 6.19 -28.37 -17.46
N ASN A 36 6.63 -29.19 -18.42
CA ASN A 36 6.59 -30.63 -18.23
C ASN A 36 7.68 -31.03 -17.24
N THR A 37 7.30 -31.35 -16.02
CA THR A 37 8.21 -31.76 -14.97
C THR A 37 7.90 -33.18 -14.54
N ASN A 38 8.94 -33.96 -14.20
CA ASN A 38 8.77 -35.29 -13.59
C ASN A 38 8.36 -35.20 -12.10
N LYS A 39 8.05 -34.02 -11.60
CA LYS A 39 7.61 -33.81 -10.20
C LYS A 39 6.11 -33.96 -10.11
N MET A 40 5.64 -34.59 -9.04
CA MET A 40 4.23 -34.91 -8.83
C MET A 40 3.36 -33.69 -8.55
N ALA A 41 3.92 -32.63 -7.94
CA ALA A 41 3.26 -31.33 -7.79
C ALA A 41 4.30 -30.21 -7.79
N VAL A 42 4.01 -29.13 -8.51
CA VAL A 42 4.84 -27.92 -8.55
C VAL A 42 3.93 -26.74 -8.24
N PRO A 43 4.17 -26.01 -7.14
CA PRO A 43 3.41 -24.80 -6.81
C PRO A 43 3.52 -23.79 -7.95
N LYS A 44 2.41 -23.18 -8.28
CA LYS A 44 2.30 -22.09 -9.26
C LYS A 44 1.39 -21.00 -8.69
N THR A 45 1.78 -19.75 -8.85
CA THR A 45 1.08 -18.60 -8.26
C THR A 45 0.58 -17.68 -9.37
N PHE A 46 -0.67 -17.24 -9.26
CA PHE A 46 -1.25 -16.17 -10.06
C PHE A 46 -1.35 -14.91 -9.21
N ASP A 47 -1.00 -13.76 -9.79
CA ASP A 47 -1.31 -12.47 -9.18
C ASP A 47 -2.77 -12.10 -9.46
N VAL A 48 -3.56 -12.12 -8.41
CA VAL A 48 -4.98 -11.76 -8.44
C VAL A 48 -5.30 -10.55 -7.56
N THR A 49 -4.29 -9.77 -7.21
CA THR A 49 -4.39 -8.63 -6.28
C THR A 49 -5.47 -7.64 -6.68
N LYS A 50 -5.54 -7.24 -7.94
CA LYS A 50 -6.56 -6.30 -8.45
C LYS A 50 -7.98 -6.85 -8.26
N LEU A 51 -8.15 -8.15 -8.50
CA LEU A 51 -9.44 -8.82 -8.35
C LEU A 51 -9.88 -8.88 -6.88
N ILE A 52 -8.98 -9.30 -6.00
CA ILE A 52 -9.26 -9.39 -4.55
C ILE A 52 -9.62 -8.02 -3.97
N ARG A 53 -8.92 -6.95 -4.37
CA ARG A 53 -9.28 -5.57 -3.97
C ARG A 53 -10.68 -5.17 -4.46
N GLY A 54 -11.03 -5.51 -5.70
CA GLY A 54 -12.38 -5.30 -6.23
C GLY A 54 -13.45 -6.02 -5.40
N TRP A 55 -13.21 -7.26 -5.03
CA TRP A 55 -14.12 -8.04 -4.19
C TRP A 55 -14.21 -7.54 -2.75
N TYR A 56 -13.10 -7.04 -2.19
CA TYR A 56 -13.11 -6.43 -0.87
C TYR A 56 -14.03 -5.20 -0.82
N ASN A 57 -13.97 -4.35 -1.86
CA ASN A 57 -14.82 -3.16 -1.97
C ASN A 57 -16.27 -3.50 -2.34
N ASN A 58 -16.49 -4.59 -3.08
CA ASN A 58 -17.82 -5.08 -3.49
C ASN A 58 -17.88 -6.61 -3.40
N PRO A 59 -18.16 -7.19 -2.23
CA PRO A 59 -18.17 -8.63 -2.03
C PRO A 59 -19.17 -9.38 -2.93
N SER A 60 -20.25 -8.72 -3.37
CA SER A 60 -21.25 -9.32 -4.25
C SER A 60 -20.73 -9.60 -5.68
N SER A 61 -19.61 -8.97 -6.07
CA SER A 61 -18.96 -9.23 -7.36
C SER A 61 -18.04 -10.44 -7.36
N ASN A 62 -17.86 -11.11 -6.21
CA ASN A 62 -17.05 -12.31 -6.12
C ASN A 62 -17.79 -13.53 -6.69
N HIS A 63 -17.49 -13.84 -7.94
CA HIS A 63 -17.97 -15.05 -8.61
C HIS A 63 -16.86 -16.08 -8.86
N GLY A 64 -15.64 -15.81 -8.36
CA GLY A 64 -14.49 -16.70 -8.50
C GLY A 64 -13.58 -16.40 -9.69
N ILE A 65 -12.68 -17.33 -9.95
CA ILE A 65 -11.64 -17.23 -10.98
C ILE A 65 -11.76 -18.41 -11.93
N ALA A 66 -11.71 -18.13 -13.23
CA ALA A 66 -11.61 -19.15 -14.28
C ALA A 66 -10.16 -19.31 -14.74
N LEU A 67 -9.69 -20.55 -14.86
CA LEU A 67 -8.42 -20.88 -15.47
C LEU A 67 -8.64 -21.38 -16.89
N LYS A 68 -7.93 -20.80 -17.85
CA LYS A 68 -8.09 -21.09 -19.26
C LYS A 68 -6.75 -21.38 -19.94
N ALA A 69 -6.73 -22.34 -20.87
CA ALA A 69 -5.57 -22.52 -21.76
C ALA A 69 -5.46 -21.29 -22.68
N VAL A 70 -4.26 -20.70 -22.80
CA VAL A 70 -4.04 -19.55 -23.69
C VAL A 70 -4.18 -19.95 -25.15
N ASN A 71 -3.81 -21.18 -25.48
CA ASN A 71 -3.99 -21.74 -26.82
C ASN A 71 -4.71 -23.08 -26.71
N GLU A 72 -5.98 -23.09 -27.09
CA GLU A 72 -6.84 -24.28 -27.05
C GLU A 72 -6.64 -25.23 -28.24
N ASN A 73 -5.90 -24.80 -29.25
CA ASN A 73 -5.58 -25.63 -30.43
C ASN A 73 -4.38 -26.57 -30.22
N VAL A 74 -3.73 -26.47 -29.06
CA VAL A 74 -2.61 -27.35 -28.70
C VAL A 74 -3.12 -28.49 -27.84
N TYR A 75 -2.89 -29.72 -28.26
CA TYR A 75 -3.18 -30.88 -27.43
C TYR A 75 -2.21 -30.94 -26.25
N ALA A 76 -2.69 -30.52 -25.09
CA ALA A 76 -1.95 -30.52 -23.84
C ALA A 76 -2.91 -30.76 -22.67
N THR A 77 -2.42 -31.46 -21.65
CA THR A 77 -3.19 -31.72 -20.42
C THR A 77 -2.48 -31.09 -19.24
N ALA A 78 -3.20 -30.37 -18.40
CA ALA A 78 -2.74 -29.89 -17.12
C ALA A 78 -3.65 -30.45 -16.02
N THR A 79 -3.05 -31.07 -15.01
CA THR A 79 -3.78 -31.57 -13.84
C THR A 79 -3.55 -30.59 -12.68
N LEU A 80 -4.64 -30.11 -12.08
CA LEU A 80 -4.61 -29.24 -10.92
C LEU A 80 -5.08 -30.02 -9.68
N VAL A 81 -4.47 -29.73 -8.54
CA VAL A 81 -4.90 -30.30 -7.26
C VAL A 81 -6.14 -29.55 -6.78
N SER A 82 -7.19 -30.27 -6.43
CA SER A 82 -8.42 -29.69 -5.87
C SER A 82 -8.36 -29.67 -4.34
N SER A 83 -9.00 -28.68 -3.70
CA SER A 83 -9.22 -28.66 -2.25
C SER A 83 -10.07 -29.84 -1.74
N ASP A 84 -10.85 -30.47 -2.61
CA ASP A 84 -11.69 -31.63 -2.28
C ASP A 84 -10.95 -32.97 -2.38
N MET A 85 -9.69 -32.94 -2.79
CA MET A 85 -8.89 -34.16 -2.89
C MET A 85 -8.58 -34.71 -1.51
N PRO A 86 -8.78 -36.01 -1.25
CA PRO A 86 -8.43 -36.62 0.04
C PRO A 86 -6.94 -36.45 0.35
N VAL A 87 -6.61 -36.09 1.60
CA VAL A 87 -5.24 -36.01 2.10
C VAL A 87 -4.53 -37.33 1.88
N ASN A 88 -3.26 -37.25 1.50
CA ASN A 88 -2.39 -38.40 1.20
C ASN A 88 -2.77 -39.24 -0.04
N LYS A 89 -3.73 -38.79 -0.83
CA LYS A 89 -3.97 -39.43 -2.13
C LYS A 89 -2.84 -39.11 -3.08
N TYR A 90 -2.30 -40.12 -3.72
CA TYR A 90 -1.13 -40.02 -4.64
C TYR A 90 0.13 -39.40 -4.00
N GLY A 91 0.30 -39.53 -2.69
CA GLY A 91 1.44 -38.95 -1.97
C GLY A 91 1.44 -37.42 -1.84
N LEU A 92 0.32 -36.78 -2.13
CA LEU A 92 0.13 -35.33 -1.96
C LEU A 92 -0.37 -35.00 -0.56
N THR A 93 0.18 -33.93 0.02
CA THR A 93 -0.18 -33.41 1.34
C THR A 93 -1.14 -32.24 1.23
N ALA A 94 -1.68 -31.77 2.35
CA ALA A 94 -2.54 -30.59 2.40
C ALA A 94 -1.85 -29.32 1.84
N ASP A 95 -0.53 -29.26 1.87
CA ASP A 95 0.26 -28.13 1.31
C ASP A 95 0.15 -28.03 -0.22
N CYS A 96 -0.37 -29.06 -0.89
CA CYS A 96 -0.61 -29.04 -2.33
C CYS A 96 -1.97 -28.43 -2.72
N TYR A 97 -2.83 -28.11 -1.74
CA TYR A 97 -4.14 -27.53 -2.03
C TYR A 97 -4.02 -26.09 -2.55
N PRO A 98 -5.01 -25.62 -3.34
CA PRO A 98 -5.08 -24.21 -3.69
C PRO A 98 -5.18 -23.34 -2.44
N ILE A 99 -4.29 -22.39 -2.30
CA ILE A 99 -4.26 -21.45 -1.19
C ILE A 99 -4.23 -20.01 -1.71
N GLY A 100 -4.90 -19.12 -0.99
CA GLY A 100 -4.74 -17.69 -1.17
C GLY A 100 -3.61 -17.19 -0.28
N ILE A 101 -2.63 -16.52 -0.85
CA ILE A 101 -1.56 -15.87 -0.10
C ILE A 101 -1.79 -14.37 -0.18
N VAL A 102 -1.95 -13.73 0.97
CA VAL A 102 -2.07 -12.28 1.08
C VAL A 102 -0.75 -11.74 1.60
N TYR A 103 -0.10 -10.93 0.76
CA TYR A 103 1.05 -10.16 1.20
C TYR A 103 0.55 -8.77 1.61
N TYR A 104 0.87 -8.36 2.80
CA TYR A 104 0.61 -6.99 3.27
C TYR A 104 1.91 -6.36 3.71
N ARG A 105 2.00 -5.05 3.51
CA ARG A 105 3.15 -4.30 3.99
C ARG A 105 3.01 -4.11 5.48
N SER A 106 4.10 -4.35 6.19
CA SER A 106 4.16 -4.01 7.61
C SER A 106 4.18 -2.50 7.73
N THR A 107 3.18 -1.94 8.37
CA THR A 107 3.17 -0.54 8.74
C THR A 107 4.07 -0.32 9.96
N LYS A 108 4.84 0.75 9.91
CA LYS A 108 5.85 1.04 10.93
C LYS A 108 5.38 1.97 12.04
N GLY A 109 4.32 2.74 11.78
CA GLY A 109 3.89 3.82 12.64
C GLY A 109 2.55 3.61 13.33
N LEU A 110 1.87 4.74 13.60
CA LEU A 110 0.60 4.79 14.29
C LEU A 110 -0.54 4.80 13.26
N GLU A 111 -1.23 3.69 13.15
CA GLU A 111 -2.35 3.50 12.23
C GLU A 111 -3.64 3.23 12.99
N ASP A 112 -4.72 3.86 12.59
CA ASP A 112 -6.02 3.79 13.28
C ASP A 112 -6.61 2.37 13.37
N TYR A 113 -6.22 1.48 12.47
CA TYR A 113 -6.70 0.09 12.46
C TYR A 113 -5.92 -0.86 13.37
N TYR A 114 -4.83 -0.39 14.00
CA TYR A 114 -4.13 -1.15 15.03
C TYR A 114 -4.54 -0.69 16.45
N SER A 115 -4.37 -1.58 17.39
CA SER A 115 -4.48 -1.24 18.81
C SER A 115 -3.11 -1.07 19.45
N TYR A 116 -2.99 -0.07 20.30
CA TYR A 116 -1.75 0.28 20.98
C TYR A 116 -1.89 0.15 22.49
N HIS A 117 -0.77 -0.12 23.16
CA HIS A 117 -0.60 0.20 24.56
C HIS A 117 0.06 1.57 24.64
N GLU A 118 -0.69 2.53 25.12
CA GLU A 118 -0.25 3.91 25.24
C GLU A 118 0.23 4.17 26.67
N GLN A 119 1.35 4.91 26.79
CA GLN A 119 1.89 5.38 28.05
C GLN A 119 2.32 6.83 27.91
N GLU A 120 1.60 7.70 28.60
CA GLU A 120 2.00 9.10 28.77
C GLU A 120 3.13 9.21 29.80
N LEU A 121 4.17 9.98 29.50
CA LEU A 121 5.31 10.26 30.35
C LEU A 121 5.41 11.75 30.71
N GLY A 122 4.28 12.44 30.73
CA GLY A 122 4.18 13.87 31.00
C GLY A 122 4.94 14.71 29.98
N ARG A 123 5.80 15.61 30.44
CA ARG A 123 6.59 16.49 29.54
C ARG A 123 7.57 15.75 28.63
N THR A 124 7.86 14.50 28.94
CA THR A 124 8.82 13.71 28.12
C THR A 124 8.18 13.24 26.83
N GLY A 125 6.84 13.16 26.77
CA GLY A 125 6.10 12.69 25.59
C GLY A 125 5.27 11.45 25.87
N SER A 126 4.84 10.79 24.80
CA SER A 126 4.00 9.59 24.85
C SER A 126 4.60 8.46 24.05
N GLY A 127 4.55 7.26 24.61
CA GLY A 127 4.98 6.03 23.96
C GLY A 127 3.79 5.16 23.57
N TYR A 128 3.86 4.56 22.37
CA TYR A 128 2.82 3.72 21.79
C TYR A 128 3.43 2.39 21.37
N VAL A 129 3.03 1.30 22.01
CA VAL A 129 3.46 -0.04 21.62
C VAL A 129 2.34 -0.72 20.84
N ASN A 130 2.62 -1.05 19.59
CA ASN A 130 1.67 -1.78 18.76
C ASN A 130 1.48 -3.19 19.31
N ARG A 131 0.23 -3.55 19.62
CA ARG A 131 -0.10 -4.85 20.23
C ARG A 131 0.03 -6.03 19.27
N TYR A 132 0.08 -5.78 17.98
CA TYR A 132 0.18 -6.81 16.95
C TYR A 132 1.64 -7.18 16.63
N ASN A 133 2.48 -6.17 16.36
CA ASN A 133 3.86 -6.38 15.90
C ASN A 133 4.94 -5.97 16.93
N GLY A 134 4.53 -5.38 18.06
CA GLY A 134 5.45 -4.95 19.12
C GLY A 134 6.27 -3.70 18.79
N ASN A 135 5.98 -3.01 17.68
CA ASN A 135 6.71 -1.79 17.34
C ASN A 135 6.42 -0.68 18.37
N LEU A 136 7.46 0.03 18.76
CA LEU A 136 7.37 1.20 19.64
C LEU A 136 7.50 2.47 18.80
N VAL A 137 6.50 3.34 18.90
CA VAL A 137 6.61 4.74 18.46
C VAL A 137 6.57 5.63 19.69
N PHE A 138 7.53 6.55 19.80
CA PHE A 138 7.59 7.52 20.87
C PHE A 138 7.57 8.92 20.29
N ILE A 139 6.67 9.78 20.81
CA ILE A 139 6.48 11.16 20.33
C ILE A 139 6.78 12.13 21.46
N HIS A 140 7.68 13.05 21.23
CA HIS A 140 7.97 14.19 22.09
C HIS A 140 7.67 15.48 21.33
N GLU A 141 6.74 16.28 21.84
CA GLU A 141 6.48 17.61 21.29
C GLU A 141 7.56 18.58 21.81
N ASP A 142 8.35 19.12 20.86
CA ASP A 142 9.44 20.06 21.17
C ASP A 142 8.91 21.47 21.33
N GLU A 143 8.09 21.91 20.38
CA GLU A 143 7.53 23.26 20.35
C GLU A 143 6.16 23.25 19.67
N GLY A 144 5.22 23.97 20.22
CA GLY A 144 3.91 24.16 19.66
C GLY A 144 3.47 25.61 19.77
N THR A 145 3.03 26.22 18.68
CA THR A 145 2.42 27.53 18.72
C THR A 145 0.92 27.40 18.57
N GLY A 146 0.18 27.83 19.57
CA GLY A 146 -1.28 27.93 19.54
C GLY A 146 -1.76 29.09 18.66
N GLY A 147 -1.43 29.05 17.36
CA GLY A 147 -1.92 30.02 16.40
C GLY A 147 -3.43 29.95 16.25
N ILE A 148 -4.13 31.11 16.22
CA ILE A 148 -5.58 31.15 16.04
C ILE A 148 -5.97 30.64 14.65
N LEU A 149 -5.11 30.82 13.65
CA LEU A 149 -5.40 30.51 12.25
C LEU A 149 -4.88 29.12 11.85
N MET A 150 -3.64 28.81 12.19
CA MET A 150 -3.02 27.53 11.87
C MET A 150 -2.00 27.19 12.98
N PRO A 151 -2.32 26.26 13.88
CA PRO A 151 -1.36 25.82 14.88
C PRO A 151 -0.19 25.09 14.20
N VAL A 152 1.01 25.36 14.66
CA VAL A 152 2.23 24.69 14.21
C VAL A 152 2.81 23.93 15.38
N SER A 153 3.06 22.64 15.20
CA SER A 153 3.74 21.80 16.18
C SER A 153 4.92 21.10 15.52
N VAL A 154 6.00 21.04 16.23
CA VAL A 154 7.19 20.28 15.85
C VAL A 154 7.45 19.23 16.92
N SER A 155 7.60 18.00 16.52
CA SER A 155 7.82 16.88 17.42
C SER A 155 8.99 16.03 16.95
N HIS A 156 9.78 15.52 17.89
CA HIS A 156 10.67 14.39 17.65
C HIS A 156 9.88 13.10 17.76
N VAL A 157 10.01 12.27 16.74
CA VAL A 157 9.39 10.96 16.70
C VAL A 157 10.48 9.89 16.63
N TYR A 158 10.45 8.96 17.55
CA TYR A 158 11.25 7.74 17.52
C TYR A 158 10.39 6.59 17.02
N ASN A 159 10.92 5.82 16.08
CA ASN A 159 10.27 4.61 15.61
C ASN A 159 11.25 3.43 15.70
N LEU A 160 10.90 2.41 16.51
CA LEU A 160 11.74 1.24 16.73
C LEU A 160 12.03 0.48 15.44
N SER A 161 11.07 0.44 14.50
CA SER A 161 11.26 -0.21 13.19
C SER A 161 12.33 0.46 12.32
N ASP A 162 12.72 1.68 12.66
CA ASP A 162 13.79 2.45 12.00
C ASP A 162 15.05 2.59 12.87
N CYS A 163 15.17 1.81 13.96
CA CYS A 163 16.27 1.94 14.94
C CYS A 163 17.68 1.78 14.35
N ASP A 164 17.82 1.13 13.21
CA ASP A 164 19.09 1.00 12.48
C ASP A 164 19.31 2.12 11.44
N THR A 165 18.28 2.91 11.16
CA THR A 165 18.36 4.01 10.20
C THR A 165 18.95 5.25 10.88
N GLN A 166 20.13 5.68 10.41
CA GLN A 166 20.76 6.89 10.93
C GLN A 166 20.10 8.13 10.34
N SER A 167 19.55 8.97 11.20
CA SER A 167 19.11 10.32 10.86
C SER A 167 20.01 11.37 11.50
N ARG A 168 19.76 12.65 11.25
CA ARG A 168 20.45 13.77 11.92
C ARG A 168 20.08 13.90 13.38
N PHE A 169 18.94 13.36 13.77
CA PHE A 169 18.41 13.40 15.13
C PHE A 169 18.75 12.15 15.95
N GLY A 170 19.51 11.24 15.37
CA GLY A 170 19.86 9.96 15.96
C GLY A 170 19.22 8.78 15.23
N LYS A 171 19.62 7.56 15.62
CA LYS A 171 19.06 6.34 15.04
C LYS A 171 17.60 6.19 15.43
N GLY A 172 16.74 5.97 14.44
CA GLY A 172 15.30 5.80 14.62
C GLY A 172 14.53 7.09 14.91
N PHE A 173 15.20 8.23 15.04
CA PHE A 173 14.56 9.54 15.28
C PHE A 173 14.35 10.35 14.01
N ARG A 174 13.24 11.08 13.97
CA ARG A 174 12.88 12.04 12.91
C ARG A 174 12.08 13.21 13.48
N LEU A 175 12.00 14.31 12.74
CA LEU A 175 11.05 15.38 13.04
C LEU A 175 9.72 15.10 12.33
N SER A 176 8.60 15.46 12.96
CA SER A 176 7.25 15.32 12.38
C SER A 176 7.07 16.06 11.04
N LEU A 177 7.82 17.14 10.81
CA LEU A 177 7.78 17.89 9.55
C LEU A 177 8.64 17.28 8.44
N MET A 178 9.44 16.25 8.72
CA MET A 178 10.27 15.57 7.72
C MET A 178 9.49 14.52 6.94
N GLN A 179 8.39 14.96 6.34
CA GLN A 179 7.63 14.12 5.43
C GLN A 179 8.25 14.13 4.03
N GLU A 180 8.23 12.98 3.37
CA GLU A 180 8.82 12.81 2.04
C GLU A 180 7.85 12.11 1.10
N LEU A 181 7.63 12.70 -0.10
CA LEU A 181 6.87 12.10 -1.18
C LEU A 181 7.80 11.79 -2.35
N LYS A 182 8.13 10.52 -2.54
CA LYS A 182 9.13 10.06 -3.53
C LYS A 182 8.53 9.07 -4.53
N ALA A 183 9.19 8.95 -5.68
CA ALA A 183 8.90 7.86 -6.60
C ALA A 183 9.25 6.52 -5.94
N SER A 184 8.34 5.56 -6.02
CA SER A 184 8.52 4.25 -5.36
C SER A 184 9.35 3.27 -6.19
N GLY A 185 9.52 3.54 -7.50
CA GLY A 185 10.11 2.61 -8.46
C GLY A 185 9.14 1.49 -8.92
N ASN A 186 7.92 1.45 -8.41
CA ASN A 186 6.89 0.50 -8.79
C ASN A 186 5.84 1.17 -9.70
N SER A 187 5.55 0.59 -10.86
CA SER A 187 4.58 1.14 -11.82
C SER A 187 3.13 1.16 -11.31
N ASP A 188 2.76 0.19 -10.48
CA ASP A 188 1.41 0.09 -9.91
C ASP A 188 1.22 1.08 -8.77
N TYR A 189 2.30 1.45 -8.09
CA TYR A 189 2.35 2.42 -6.99
C TYR A 189 3.44 3.45 -7.27
N PRO A 190 3.24 4.39 -8.19
CA PRO A 190 4.29 5.28 -8.64
C PRO A 190 4.89 6.18 -7.55
N TYR A 191 4.16 6.43 -6.47
CA TYR A 191 4.65 7.25 -5.35
C TYR A 191 4.46 6.59 -4.00
N VAL A 192 5.34 6.94 -3.07
CA VAL A 192 5.28 6.59 -1.65
C VAL A 192 5.48 7.87 -0.82
N LEU A 193 4.57 8.10 0.11
CA LEU A 193 4.71 9.09 1.18
C LEU A 193 5.33 8.40 2.38
N THR A 194 6.42 8.96 2.90
CA THR A 194 6.88 8.67 4.25
C THR A 194 6.37 9.79 5.15
N ASP A 195 5.50 9.48 6.08
CA ASP A 195 4.81 10.46 6.91
C ASP A 195 5.59 10.88 8.16
N THR A 196 4.88 11.49 9.12
CA THR A 196 5.45 12.07 10.34
C THR A 196 6.15 11.06 11.24
N ASP A 197 5.67 9.83 11.32
CA ASP A 197 6.22 8.77 12.17
C ASP A 197 7.06 7.73 11.42
N GLY A 198 7.24 7.93 10.12
CA GLY A 198 8.04 7.07 9.26
C GLY A 198 7.26 5.98 8.54
N THR A 199 5.93 5.96 8.67
CA THR A 199 5.07 5.05 7.93
C THR A 199 5.10 5.37 6.43
N ASN A 200 5.09 4.34 5.61
CA ASN A 200 5.08 4.47 4.16
C ASN A 200 3.68 4.20 3.62
N HIS A 201 3.06 5.21 3.01
CA HIS A 201 1.78 5.14 2.33
C HIS A 201 2.01 5.13 0.82
N TYR A 202 1.46 4.13 0.14
CA TYR A 202 1.66 3.93 -1.29
C TYR A 202 0.47 4.40 -2.09
N PHE A 203 0.73 5.04 -3.23
CA PHE A 203 -0.29 5.64 -4.08
C PHE A 203 -0.41 4.92 -5.41
N TYR A 204 -1.62 4.58 -5.80
CA TYR A 204 -1.96 3.99 -7.09
C TYR A 204 -2.73 4.98 -7.96
N LYS A 205 -2.74 4.76 -9.28
CA LYS A 205 -3.48 5.62 -10.21
C LYS A 205 -4.99 5.44 -10.03
N ASP A 206 -5.71 6.56 -9.93
CA ASP A 206 -7.17 6.53 -9.91
C ASP A 206 -7.68 6.02 -11.27
N THR A 207 -8.60 5.06 -11.23
CA THR A 207 -9.22 4.50 -12.45
C THR A 207 -10.18 5.46 -13.13
N SER A 208 -10.70 6.44 -12.37
CA SER A 208 -11.66 7.47 -12.88
C SER A 208 -10.97 8.74 -13.37
N ASP A 209 -9.76 9.03 -12.90
CA ASP A 209 -9.00 10.24 -13.26
C ASP A 209 -7.49 9.92 -13.26
N SER A 210 -6.94 9.73 -14.44
CA SER A 210 -5.52 9.35 -14.61
C SER A 210 -4.51 10.40 -14.09
N ASN A 211 -4.97 11.63 -13.81
CA ASN A 211 -4.13 12.69 -13.24
C ASN A 211 -4.07 12.64 -11.72
N LYS A 212 -4.86 11.77 -11.10
CA LYS A 212 -4.91 11.61 -9.66
C LYS A 212 -4.32 10.27 -9.24
N LEU A 213 -3.71 10.30 -8.07
CA LEU A 213 -3.22 9.12 -7.37
C LEU A 213 -3.87 9.09 -6.00
N LYS A 214 -4.34 7.91 -5.58
CA LYS A 214 -4.98 7.67 -4.29
C LYS A 214 -4.11 6.77 -3.42
N ASP A 215 -4.15 6.99 -2.13
CA ASP A 215 -3.51 6.09 -1.16
C ASP A 215 -4.18 4.71 -1.16
N GLU A 216 -3.39 3.67 -0.87
CA GLU A 216 -3.91 2.30 -0.77
C GLU A 216 -4.53 1.99 0.61
N ASP A 217 -4.20 2.79 1.63
CA ASP A 217 -4.57 2.54 3.02
C ASP A 217 -5.97 3.08 3.36
N GLY A 218 -6.58 3.87 2.46
CA GLY A 218 -7.92 4.43 2.66
C GLY A 218 -7.95 5.67 3.55
N LEU A 219 -6.83 6.35 3.70
CA LEU A 219 -6.71 7.59 4.49
C LEU A 219 -7.37 8.79 3.81
N GLY A 220 -7.74 8.65 2.53
CA GLY A 220 -8.32 9.71 1.73
C GLY A 220 -7.29 10.70 1.20
N LEU A 221 -6.03 10.29 1.12
CA LEU A 221 -4.96 11.11 0.55
C LEU A 221 -5.01 11.04 -0.98
N VAL A 222 -4.97 12.20 -1.64
CA VAL A 222 -5.00 12.30 -3.10
C VAL A 222 -3.86 13.17 -3.59
N ILE A 223 -2.99 12.63 -4.45
CA ILE A 223 -1.93 13.39 -5.11
C ILE A 223 -2.43 13.89 -6.46
N THR A 224 -2.23 15.18 -6.72
CA THR A 224 -2.42 15.81 -8.04
C THR A 224 -1.09 16.33 -8.53
N GLN A 225 -0.78 16.10 -9.81
CA GLN A 225 0.36 16.77 -10.45
C GLN A 225 -0.07 18.17 -10.87
N THR A 226 0.64 19.17 -10.39
CA THR A 226 0.49 20.54 -10.88
C THR A 226 1.84 21.07 -11.30
N SER A 227 1.86 21.77 -12.42
CA SER A 227 2.94 22.69 -12.77
C SER A 227 2.49 24.09 -12.38
N SER A 228 3.19 24.75 -11.47
CA SER A 228 2.96 26.16 -11.18
C SER A 228 4.28 26.91 -11.14
N ASN A 229 4.20 28.19 -11.48
CA ASN A 229 5.36 29.04 -11.71
C ASN A 229 6.06 29.53 -10.44
N GLU A 230 5.55 29.23 -9.25
CA GLU A 230 6.10 29.75 -8.01
C GLU A 230 7.22 28.84 -7.44
N TYR A 231 7.17 27.53 -7.76
CA TYR A 231 8.19 26.55 -7.39
C TYR A 231 8.31 25.57 -8.56
N ASP A 232 9.46 25.47 -9.19
CA ASP A 232 9.72 24.54 -10.29
C ASP A 232 9.20 23.13 -9.96
N SER A 233 8.13 22.72 -10.64
CA SER A 233 7.40 21.45 -10.53
C SER A 233 7.36 20.84 -9.10
N TYR A 234 6.21 20.94 -8.49
CA TYR A 234 5.91 20.31 -7.21
C TYR A 234 4.66 19.43 -7.30
N ARG A 235 4.45 18.59 -6.29
CA ARG A 235 3.27 17.77 -6.14
C ARG A 235 2.43 18.27 -4.98
N ILE A 236 1.14 18.36 -5.21
CA ILE A 236 0.16 18.66 -4.16
C ILE A 236 -0.51 17.35 -3.76
N MET A 237 -0.43 17.01 -2.50
CA MET A 237 -1.24 16.00 -1.86
C MET A 237 -2.31 16.72 -1.02
N LYS A 238 -3.54 16.21 -1.08
CA LYS A 238 -4.65 16.65 -0.24
C LYS A 238 -5.10 15.51 0.65
N ASP A 239 -5.47 15.85 1.89
CA ASP A 239 -6.17 14.92 2.77
C ASP A 239 -7.70 15.06 2.64
N LYS A 240 -8.44 14.29 3.44
CA LYS A 240 -9.91 14.30 3.48
C LYS A 240 -10.52 15.65 3.89
N ASP A 241 -9.76 16.47 4.60
CA ASP A 241 -10.17 17.80 5.06
C ASP A 241 -9.73 18.91 4.10
N GLU A 242 -9.29 18.52 2.89
CA GLU A 242 -8.81 19.40 1.82
C GLU A 242 -7.55 20.22 2.19
N VAL A 243 -6.86 19.88 3.27
CA VAL A 243 -5.55 20.44 3.60
C VAL A 243 -4.53 20.01 2.54
N GLN A 244 -3.76 20.96 2.06
CA GLN A 244 -2.77 20.72 1.00
C GLN A 244 -1.38 20.59 1.58
N TYR A 245 -0.71 19.50 1.22
CA TYR A 245 0.70 19.24 1.50
C TYR A 245 1.48 19.37 0.19
N ILE A 246 2.40 20.32 0.12
CA ILE A 246 3.12 20.67 -1.10
C ILE A 246 4.55 20.16 -0.97
N PHE A 247 4.95 19.26 -1.86
CA PHE A 247 6.26 18.62 -1.88
C PHE A 247 7.10 19.11 -3.07
N GLY A 248 8.35 19.43 -2.85
CA GLY A 248 9.30 19.80 -3.90
C GLY A 248 9.66 18.63 -4.82
N GLN A 249 10.41 18.91 -5.89
CA GLN A 249 10.94 17.86 -6.80
C GLN A 249 11.84 16.85 -6.09
N ASP A 250 12.56 17.29 -5.08
CA ASP A 250 13.40 16.47 -4.22
C ASP A 250 12.61 15.56 -3.26
N GLY A 251 11.28 15.71 -3.25
CA GLY A 251 10.36 14.93 -2.44
C GLY A 251 10.10 15.46 -1.04
N TYR A 252 10.78 16.53 -0.60
CA TYR A 252 10.59 17.07 0.76
C TYR A 252 9.38 18.00 0.84
N LEU A 253 8.70 17.98 2.00
CA LEU A 253 7.58 18.86 2.31
C LEU A 253 8.04 20.33 2.29
N ARG A 254 7.40 21.18 1.50
CA ARG A 254 7.68 22.61 1.39
C ARG A 254 6.66 23.49 2.10
N GLN A 255 5.41 23.04 2.09
CA GLN A 255 4.32 23.84 2.64
C GLN A 255 3.15 22.97 3.03
N ILE A 256 2.48 23.34 4.11
CA ILE A 256 1.14 22.87 4.46
C ILE A 256 0.21 24.07 4.38
N LYS A 257 -0.91 23.93 3.67
CA LYS A 257 -1.88 25.00 3.45
C LYS A 257 -3.28 24.52 3.79
N ASP A 258 -3.99 25.28 4.63
CA ASP A 258 -5.38 25.01 4.94
C ASP A 258 -6.35 25.53 3.84
N THR A 259 -7.63 25.23 4.00
CA THR A 259 -8.69 25.64 3.07
C THR A 259 -8.95 27.16 3.08
N TYR A 260 -8.51 27.88 4.11
CA TYR A 260 -8.65 29.34 4.24
C TYR A 260 -7.46 30.08 3.63
N GLY A 261 -6.43 29.38 3.22
CA GLY A 261 -5.23 29.97 2.61
C GLY A 261 -4.11 30.27 3.60
N ASN A 262 -4.27 29.93 4.89
CA ASN A 262 -3.17 30.00 5.84
C ASN A 262 -2.13 28.93 5.48
N ALA A 263 -0.85 29.26 5.68
CA ALA A 263 0.19 28.35 5.25
C ALA A 263 1.39 28.35 6.21
N MET A 264 1.84 27.13 6.54
CA MET A 264 3.13 26.88 7.14
C MET A 264 4.13 26.52 6.03
N LYS A 265 5.31 27.15 6.04
CA LYS A 265 6.38 26.88 5.07
C LYS A 265 7.57 26.22 5.74
N CYS A 266 8.08 25.16 5.11
CA CYS A 266 9.32 24.48 5.50
C CYS A 266 10.45 24.92 4.59
N GLN A 267 11.47 25.58 5.16
CA GLN A 267 12.67 25.96 4.44
C GLN A 267 13.81 25.02 4.78
N TYR A 268 14.55 24.60 3.76
CA TYR A 268 15.70 23.70 3.90
C TYR A 268 16.96 24.46 3.54
N GLY A 269 17.86 24.60 4.51
CA GLY A 269 19.16 25.24 4.31
C GLY A 269 20.18 24.29 3.70
N PRO A 270 21.05 24.76 2.79
CA PRO A 270 22.16 23.96 2.30
C PRO A 270 23.18 23.75 3.41
N ASN A 271 23.67 22.55 3.60
CA ASN A 271 24.82 22.25 4.39
C ASN A 271 25.72 21.21 3.71
N SER A 272 26.93 21.02 4.20
CA SER A 272 27.93 20.07 3.66
C SER A 272 27.46 18.60 3.71
N ALA A 273 26.38 18.28 4.42
CA ALA A 273 25.83 16.93 4.60
C ALA A 273 24.39 16.76 4.05
N GLY A 274 23.86 17.73 3.32
CA GLY A 274 22.52 17.70 2.72
C GLY A 274 21.56 18.77 3.28
N ASN A 275 20.29 18.70 2.94
CA ASN A 275 19.28 19.67 3.35
C ASN A 275 18.81 19.44 4.80
N TYR A 276 18.51 20.52 5.52
CA TYR A 276 17.89 20.49 6.84
C TYR A 276 16.78 21.55 6.92
N ILE A 277 15.83 21.33 7.81
CA ILE A 277 14.77 22.31 8.09
C ILE A 277 15.41 23.45 8.93
N GLN A 278 15.18 24.67 8.51
CA GLN A 278 15.52 25.89 9.25
C GLN A 278 14.28 26.46 9.93
#